data_0404c83581608310ca9b444eea807fd0
#
_entry.id   0404c83581608310ca9b444eea807fd0
#
_cell.length_a   1.000
_cell.length_b   1.000
_cell.length_c   1.000
_cell.angle_alpha   90.00
_cell.angle_beta   90.00
_cell.angle_gamma   90.00
#
_symmetry.space_group_name_H-M   'P 1'
#
loop_
_entity.id
_entity.type
_entity.pdbx_description
1 polymer ?
#
loop_
_entity_poly.entity_id
_entity_poly.type
_entity_poly.pdbx_seq_one_letter_code
_entity_poly.pdbx_strand_id
1 'polypeptide(L)'
;EKDQSYFLYRLTQDQLKRAIFPLGSMNKKDVRVLAEKYELKVADKEDSQDICFIHDNDYRSFVEDNSKGQFECGDIVDTSGKKIGTHSGFFKYTIGQRKGLGISSNKPLYVTGIDAVRNVVIVGDEEELYTSQFEVCDVNLMAIDRLNKPLEVLVKVRSGSTPVPAVIATLDNGNILVKFNQKQRA
;
A
#
# COMPACT_ATOMS: atom_id res chain seq x y z
N GLU A 1 -10.62 15.74 -1.16
CA GLU A 1 -11.00 15.22 -2.49
C GLU A 1 -10.31 13.88 -2.75
N LYS A 2 -11.04 12.91 -3.29
CA LYS A 2 -10.48 11.60 -3.65
C LYS A 2 -9.80 11.73 -5.01
N ASP A 3 -8.48 11.77 -5.02
CA ASP A 3 -7.68 11.72 -6.24
C ASP A 3 -7.48 10.25 -6.65
N GLN A 4 -7.90 9.90 -7.87
CA GLN A 4 -7.77 8.55 -8.43
C GLN A 4 -6.54 8.38 -9.32
N SER A 5 -5.73 9.42 -9.51
CA SER A 5 -4.51 9.36 -10.33
C SER A 5 -3.48 8.36 -9.80
N TYR A 6 -3.54 8.01 -8.52
CA TYR A 6 -2.69 6.99 -7.91
C TYR A 6 -2.69 5.65 -8.68
N PHE A 7 -3.82 5.23 -9.24
CA PHE A 7 -3.89 3.98 -10.03
C PHE A 7 -3.20 4.08 -11.39
N LEU A 8 -2.90 5.30 -11.84
CA LEU A 8 -2.29 5.53 -13.15
C LEU A 8 -0.76 5.39 -13.12
N TYR A 9 -0.15 5.21 -11.96
CA TYR A 9 1.31 5.18 -11.78
C TYR A 9 2.03 4.10 -12.63
N ARG A 10 1.32 3.07 -13.07
CA ARG A 10 1.88 1.98 -13.90
C ARG A 10 1.80 2.26 -15.39
N LEU A 11 1.15 3.33 -15.82
CA LEU A 11 1.06 3.67 -17.25
C LEU A 11 2.42 4.16 -17.75
N THR A 12 2.90 3.52 -18.81
CA THR A 12 4.10 3.98 -19.52
C THR A 12 3.84 5.28 -20.27
N GLN A 13 4.89 6.00 -20.66
CA GLN A 13 4.77 7.23 -21.46
C GLN A 13 4.01 6.98 -22.78
N ASP A 14 4.22 5.84 -23.44
CA ASP A 14 3.50 5.50 -24.67
C ASP A 14 2.01 5.22 -24.44
N GLN A 15 1.66 4.65 -23.31
CA GLN A 15 0.26 4.47 -22.91
C GLN A 15 -0.39 5.81 -22.56
N LEU A 16 0.32 6.68 -21.81
CA LEU A 16 -0.18 8.02 -21.46
C LEU A 16 -0.42 8.89 -22.68
N LYS A 17 0.44 8.85 -23.70
CA LYS A 17 0.25 9.59 -24.96
C LYS A 17 -1.04 9.20 -25.69
N ARG A 18 -1.56 8.00 -25.47
CA ARG A 18 -2.77 7.45 -26.08
C ARG A 18 -3.98 7.49 -25.18
N ALA A 19 -3.79 7.77 -23.89
CA ALA A 19 -4.87 7.82 -22.91
C ALA A 19 -5.58 9.20 -22.96
N ILE A 20 -6.90 9.17 -22.94
CA ILE A 20 -7.72 10.37 -22.84
C ILE A 20 -8.50 10.28 -21.53
N PHE A 21 -8.44 11.33 -20.73
CA PHE A 21 -9.18 11.46 -19.47
C PHE A 21 -10.23 12.56 -19.58
N PRO A 22 -11.40 12.32 -20.20
CA PRO A 22 -12.37 13.37 -20.53
C PRO A 22 -12.89 14.12 -19.31
N LEU A 23 -12.91 13.48 -18.14
CA LEU A 23 -13.38 14.02 -16.87
C LEU A 23 -12.25 14.48 -15.95
N GLY A 24 -11.00 14.44 -16.40
CA GLY A 24 -9.81 14.66 -15.55
C GLY A 24 -9.71 16.05 -14.93
N SER A 25 -10.32 17.07 -15.54
CA SER A 25 -10.38 18.44 -15.02
C SER A 25 -11.63 18.73 -14.18
N MET A 26 -12.53 17.77 -14.03
CA MET A 26 -13.81 17.95 -13.35
C MET A 26 -13.80 17.34 -11.97
N ASN A 27 -14.47 17.99 -11.02
CA ASN A 27 -14.71 17.36 -9.72
C ASN A 27 -15.92 16.42 -9.77
N LYS A 28 -16.05 15.54 -8.78
CA LYS A 28 -17.10 14.51 -8.74
C LYS A 28 -18.52 15.09 -8.76
N LYS A 29 -18.73 16.27 -8.15
CA LYS A 29 -20.04 16.90 -8.11
C LYS A 29 -20.45 17.36 -9.52
N ASP A 30 -19.53 17.98 -10.25
CA ASP A 30 -19.77 18.43 -11.61
C ASP A 30 -20.06 17.26 -12.55
N VAL A 31 -19.34 16.14 -12.36
CA VAL A 31 -19.60 14.90 -13.12
C VAL A 31 -20.99 14.34 -12.84
N ARG A 32 -21.47 14.37 -11.60
CA ARG A 32 -22.84 13.93 -11.25
C ARG A 32 -23.91 14.83 -11.90
N VAL A 33 -23.73 16.15 -11.84
CA VAL A 33 -24.63 17.10 -12.51
C VAL A 33 -24.70 16.82 -14.01
N LEU A 34 -23.57 16.51 -14.64
CA LEU A 34 -23.57 16.13 -16.07
C LEU A 34 -24.29 14.79 -16.30
N ALA A 35 -24.07 13.81 -15.44
CA ALA A 35 -24.74 12.51 -15.55
C ALA A 35 -26.25 12.65 -15.43
N GLU A 36 -26.74 13.46 -14.51
CA GLU A 36 -28.16 13.81 -14.37
C GLU A 36 -28.69 14.52 -15.62
N LYS A 37 -27.97 15.54 -16.12
CA LYS A 37 -28.32 16.27 -17.32
C LYS A 37 -28.47 15.38 -18.57
N TYR A 38 -27.65 14.32 -18.64
CA TYR A 38 -27.69 13.36 -19.74
C TYR A 38 -28.56 12.13 -19.43
N GLU A 39 -29.32 12.16 -18.32
CA GLU A 39 -30.23 11.09 -17.89
C GLU A 39 -29.54 9.71 -17.79
N LEU A 40 -28.26 9.70 -17.35
CA LEU A 40 -27.50 8.47 -17.22
C LEU A 40 -27.96 7.69 -15.99
N LYS A 41 -28.30 6.41 -16.16
CA LYS A 41 -28.78 5.52 -15.09
C LYS A 41 -27.80 5.36 -13.91
N VAL A 42 -26.54 5.78 -14.08
CA VAL A 42 -25.50 5.70 -13.06
C VAL A 42 -25.28 7.01 -12.30
N ALA A 43 -26.11 8.05 -12.56
CA ALA A 43 -25.97 9.35 -11.90
C ALA A 43 -26.01 9.25 -10.38
N ASP A 44 -26.95 8.44 -9.84
CA ASP A 44 -27.16 8.23 -8.40
C ASP A 44 -26.32 7.10 -7.80
N LYS A 45 -25.49 6.42 -8.61
CA LYS A 45 -24.69 5.31 -8.12
C LYS A 45 -23.67 5.81 -7.10
N GLU A 46 -23.68 5.18 -5.91
CA GLU A 46 -22.67 5.43 -4.88
C GLU A 46 -21.26 5.12 -5.37
N ASP A 47 -20.29 5.81 -4.78
CA ASP A 47 -18.87 5.53 -5.07
C ASP A 47 -18.53 4.11 -4.62
N SER A 48 -17.84 3.36 -5.46
CA SER A 48 -17.26 2.09 -5.05
C SER A 48 -16.26 2.35 -3.92
N GLN A 49 -16.57 1.83 -2.72
CA GLN A 49 -15.71 1.98 -1.54
C GLN A 49 -14.72 0.84 -1.42
N ASP A 50 -15.03 -0.31 -2.01
CA ASP A 50 -14.37 -1.59 -1.79
C ASP A 50 -14.18 -2.38 -3.08
N ILE A 51 -13.48 -3.50 -2.97
CA ILE A 51 -13.23 -4.41 -4.09
C ILE A 51 -14.54 -5.11 -4.44
N CYS A 52 -15.08 -4.86 -5.63
CA CYS A 52 -16.43 -5.23 -6.06
C CYS A 52 -16.74 -6.74 -6.05
N PHE A 53 -15.75 -7.61 -5.99
CA PHE A 53 -15.92 -9.06 -5.93
C PHE A 53 -15.70 -9.65 -4.53
N ILE A 54 -15.44 -8.81 -3.52
CA ILE A 54 -15.40 -9.21 -2.11
C ILE A 54 -16.72 -8.79 -1.46
N HIS A 55 -17.52 -9.78 -1.05
CA HIS A 55 -18.75 -9.53 -0.35
C HIS A 55 -18.48 -9.14 1.10
N ASP A 56 -19.28 -8.23 1.64
CA ASP A 56 -19.28 -7.80 3.05
C ASP A 56 -17.92 -7.28 3.58
N ASN A 57 -17.03 -6.84 2.70
CA ASN A 57 -15.66 -6.40 3.04
C ASN A 57 -14.82 -7.46 3.76
N ASP A 58 -15.22 -8.72 3.68
CA ASP A 58 -14.49 -9.83 4.29
C ASP A 58 -13.46 -10.44 3.34
N TYR A 59 -12.37 -9.66 3.09
CA TYR A 59 -11.27 -10.14 2.26
C TYR A 59 -10.60 -11.39 2.86
N ARG A 60 -10.71 -11.61 4.19
CA ARG A 60 -10.08 -12.76 4.85
C ARG A 60 -10.77 -14.06 4.45
N SER A 61 -12.07 -14.11 4.56
CA SER A 61 -12.86 -15.25 4.07
C SER A 61 -12.67 -15.46 2.57
N PHE A 62 -12.66 -14.37 1.78
CA PHE A 62 -12.37 -14.47 0.35
C PHE A 62 -11.01 -15.10 0.06
N VAL A 63 -9.95 -14.72 0.78
CA VAL A 63 -8.62 -15.30 0.60
C VAL A 63 -8.60 -16.76 1.07
N GLU A 64 -9.22 -17.09 2.20
CA GLU A 64 -9.33 -18.47 2.70
C GLU A 64 -10.01 -19.39 1.69
N ASP A 65 -11.17 -18.99 1.16
CA ASP A 65 -11.96 -19.77 0.21
C ASP A 65 -11.23 -19.98 -1.12
N ASN A 66 -10.49 -18.98 -1.59
CA ASN A 66 -9.79 -19.03 -2.88
C ASN A 66 -8.37 -19.60 -2.80
N SER A 67 -7.78 -19.69 -1.61
CA SER A 67 -6.42 -20.21 -1.43
C SER A 67 -6.33 -21.74 -1.36
N LYS A 68 -7.46 -22.44 -1.41
CA LYS A 68 -7.53 -23.92 -1.38
C LYS A 68 -6.71 -24.56 -0.23
N GLY A 69 -6.66 -23.91 0.92
CA GLY A 69 -5.91 -24.40 2.09
C GLY A 69 -4.39 -24.23 2.00
N GLN A 70 -3.88 -23.36 1.15
CA GLN A 70 -2.45 -23.08 1.00
C GLN A 70 -1.82 -22.35 2.20
N PHE A 71 -2.64 -21.84 3.12
CA PHE A 71 -2.14 -21.09 4.29
C PHE A 71 -2.23 -21.95 5.54
N GLU A 72 -1.06 -22.40 5.98
CA GLU A 72 -0.92 -23.17 7.21
C GLU A 72 -0.73 -22.25 8.43
N CYS A 73 -0.98 -22.82 9.63
CA CYS A 73 -0.59 -22.17 10.87
C CYS A 73 0.93 -22.00 10.91
N GLY A 74 1.38 -20.88 11.45
CA GLY A 74 2.81 -20.57 11.57
C GLY A 74 3.13 -19.87 12.88
N ASP A 75 4.38 -19.47 13.02
CA ASP A 75 4.88 -18.89 14.25
C ASP A 75 4.80 -17.36 14.24
N ILE A 76 4.43 -16.78 15.39
CA ILE A 76 4.67 -15.38 15.69
C ILE A 76 5.93 -15.30 16.52
N VAL A 77 6.93 -14.56 16.03
CA VAL A 77 8.23 -14.40 16.67
C VAL A 77 8.49 -12.93 17.00
N ASP A 78 9.32 -12.69 18.00
CA ASP A 78 9.88 -11.35 18.23
C ASP A 78 11.06 -11.08 17.27
N THR A 79 11.61 -9.88 17.31
CA THR A 79 12.73 -9.46 16.46
C THR A 79 14.04 -10.22 16.73
N SER A 80 14.16 -10.92 17.86
CA SER A 80 15.27 -11.86 18.14
C SER A 80 15.06 -13.23 17.50
N GLY A 81 13.88 -13.50 16.93
CA GLY A 81 13.49 -14.80 16.39
C GLY A 81 12.88 -15.75 17.42
N LYS A 82 12.66 -15.30 18.65
CA LYS A 82 12.03 -16.11 19.69
C LYS A 82 10.53 -16.23 19.44
N LYS A 83 10.02 -17.46 19.42
CA LYS A 83 8.58 -17.74 19.31
C LYS A 83 7.82 -17.22 20.53
N ILE A 84 6.79 -16.42 20.29
CA ILE A 84 5.91 -15.84 21.32
C ILE A 84 4.44 -16.13 21.08
N GLY A 85 4.09 -16.76 19.96
CA GLY A 85 2.73 -17.15 19.63
C GLY A 85 2.64 -17.96 18.34
N THR A 86 1.42 -18.17 17.88
CA THR A 86 1.11 -18.81 16.60
C THR A 86 0.02 -18.04 15.87
N HIS A 87 0.01 -18.12 14.54
CA HIS A 87 -1.03 -17.57 13.71
C HIS A 87 -1.69 -18.64 12.84
N SER A 88 -2.91 -18.38 12.41
CA SER A 88 -3.70 -19.25 11.53
C SER A 88 -3.66 -18.83 10.06
N GLY A 89 -2.54 -18.22 9.63
CA GLY A 89 -2.30 -17.70 8.29
C GLY A 89 -1.74 -16.28 8.34
N PHE A 90 -0.54 -16.08 7.79
CA PHE A 90 0.16 -14.79 7.81
C PHE A 90 -0.59 -13.68 7.03
N PHE A 91 -1.40 -14.02 6.04
CA PHE A 91 -2.22 -13.09 5.25
C PHE A 91 -3.25 -12.31 6.09
N LYS A 92 -3.56 -12.77 7.30
CA LYS A 92 -4.44 -12.08 8.26
C LYS A 92 -3.76 -10.90 8.95
N TYR A 93 -2.46 -10.74 8.74
CA TYR A 93 -1.64 -9.73 9.39
C TYR A 93 -1.18 -8.66 8.39
N THR A 94 -0.98 -7.46 8.89
CA THR A 94 -0.49 -6.32 8.10
C THR A 94 0.61 -5.62 8.88
N ILE A 95 1.69 -5.22 8.23
CA ILE A 95 2.76 -4.45 8.86
C ILE A 95 2.18 -3.19 9.51
N GLY A 96 2.55 -2.94 10.76
CA GLY A 96 2.01 -1.87 11.60
C GLY A 96 0.75 -2.25 12.38
N GLN A 97 0.20 -3.46 12.21
CA GLN A 97 -0.96 -3.92 12.97
C GLN A 97 -0.58 -4.09 14.45
N ARG A 98 -1.42 -3.55 15.36
CA ARG A 98 -1.29 -3.66 16.82
C ARG A 98 -2.35 -4.59 17.42
N LYS A 99 -3.60 -4.51 16.92
CA LYS A 99 -4.74 -5.25 17.49
C LYS A 99 -4.90 -6.61 16.82
N GLY A 100 -5.45 -7.58 17.56
CA GLY A 100 -5.80 -8.89 17.00
C GLY A 100 -4.59 -9.80 16.76
N LEU A 101 -3.47 -9.60 17.46
CA LEU A 101 -2.28 -10.44 17.34
C LEU A 101 -2.43 -11.80 18.02
N GLY A 102 -3.37 -11.93 18.99
CA GLY A 102 -3.59 -13.18 19.73
C GLY A 102 -2.48 -13.56 20.71
N ILE A 103 -1.61 -12.61 21.06
CA ILE A 103 -0.49 -12.78 21.99
C ILE A 103 -0.65 -11.89 23.22
N SER A 104 -0.24 -12.41 24.39
CA SER A 104 -0.13 -11.62 25.62
C SER A 104 1.24 -10.98 25.73
N SER A 105 1.28 -9.70 26.00
CA SER A 105 2.53 -8.95 26.22
C SER A 105 2.31 -7.83 27.24
N ASN A 106 3.34 -7.52 28.03
CA ASN A 106 3.34 -6.44 29.00
C ASN A 106 3.47 -5.04 28.33
N LYS A 107 3.82 -5.02 27.04
CA LYS A 107 3.95 -3.79 26.23
C LYS A 107 3.20 -3.94 24.91
N PRO A 108 2.81 -2.82 24.28
CA PRO A 108 2.23 -2.88 22.94
C PRO A 108 3.23 -3.51 21.94
N LEU A 109 2.76 -4.48 21.16
CA LEU A 109 3.53 -5.07 20.07
C LEU A 109 2.85 -4.74 18.74
N TYR A 110 3.67 -4.63 17.71
CA TYR A 110 3.27 -4.31 16.34
C TYR A 110 3.85 -5.33 15.37
N VAL A 111 3.13 -5.67 14.32
CA VAL A 111 3.70 -6.45 13.23
C VAL A 111 4.77 -5.60 12.52
N THR A 112 6.01 -6.02 12.61
CA THR A 112 7.17 -5.34 12.01
C THR A 112 7.62 -6.01 10.71
N GLY A 113 7.23 -7.29 10.51
CA GLY A 113 7.57 -8.03 9.31
C GLY A 113 6.69 -9.26 9.10
N ILE A 114 6.65 -9.74 7.87
CA ILE A 114 6.00 -10.98 7.47
C ILE A 114 6.97 -11.74 6.55
N ASP A 115 7.38 -12.93 6.96
CA ASP A 115 8.19 -13.84 6.15
C ASP A 115 7.28 -14.95 5.61
N ALA A 116 6.80 -14.75 4.38
CA ALA A 116 5.90 -15.70 3.74
C ALA A 116 6.59 -17.04 3.40
N VAL A 117 7.92 -17.04 3.19
CA VAL A 117 8.68 -18.24 2.85
C VAL A 117 8.81 -19.16 4.05
N ARG A 118 9.11 -18.59 5.23
CA ARG A 118 9.21 -19.33 6.49
C ARG A 118 7.89 -19.46 7.24
N ASN A 119 6.82 -18.85 6.71
CA ASN A 119 5.49 -18.80 7.32
C ASN A 119 5.54 -18.20 8.74
N VAL A 120 6.19 -17.03 8.89
CA VAL A 120 6.43 -16.37 10.17
C VAL A 120 5.92 -14.93 10.15
N VAL A 121 5.24 -14.53 11.22
CA VAL A 121 4.90 -13.13 11.50
C VAL A 121 5.87 -12.59 12.56
N ILE A 122 6.56 -11.50 12.26
CA ILE A 122 7.52 -10.86 13.14
C ILE A 122 6.83 -9.69 13.84
N VAL A 123 6.97 -9.61 15.16
CA VAL A 123 6.41 -8.51 15.95
C VAL A 123 7.51 -7.87 16.81
N GLY A 124 7.37 -6.56 17.01
CA GLY A 124 8.33 -5.77 17.76
C GLY A 124 7.74 -4.48 18.32
N ASP A 125 8.61 -3.60 18.77
CA ASP A 125 8.23 -2.28 19.30
C ASP A 125 7.83 -1.31 18.18
N GLU A 126 7.14 -0.23 18.52
CA GLU A 126 6.69 0.75 17.52
C GLU A 126 7.85 1.42 16.79
N GLU A 127 8.97 1.64 17.46
CA GLU A 127 10.18 2.24 16.90
C GLU A 127 10.73 1.47 15.70
N GLU A 128 10.54 0.16 15.67
CA GLU A 128 11.00 -0.72 14.59
C GLU A 128 10.20 -0.55 13.28
N LEU A 129 9.05 0.13 13.36
CA LEU A 129 8.26 0.50 12.17
C LEU A 129 8.82 1.74 11.46
N TYR A 130 9.79 2.45 12.06
CA TYR A 130 10.30 3.70 11.52
C TYR A 130 11.61 3.48 10.78
N THR A 131 11.65 3.94 9.54
CA THR A 131 12.87 3.93 8.71
C THR A 131 13.23 5.34 8.24
N SER A 132 14.53 5.58 8.07
CA SER A 132 15.04 6.81 7.45
C SER A 132 15.22 6.67 5.94
N GLN A 133 15.18 5.44 5.41
CA GLN A 133 15.35 5.19 3.98
C GLN A 133 14.75 3.83 3.59
N PHE A 134 14.41 3.69 2.32
CA PHE A 134 14.05 2.42 1.71
C PHE A 134 14.40 2.41 0.21
N GLU A 135 14.47 1.24 -0.35
CA GLU A 135 14.73 1.01 -1.76
C GLU A 135 13.41 0.67 -2.49
N VAL A 136 13.24 1.23 -3.69
CA VAL A 136 12.08 1.02 -4.56
C VAL A 136 12.54 0.30 -5.81
N CYS A 137 11.93 -0.84 -6.09
CA CYS A 137 12.09 -1.60 -7.32
C CYS A 137 10.91 -1.36 -8.29
N ASP A 138 11.03 -1.85 -9.51
CA ASP A 138 10.00 -1.75 -10.56
C ASP A 138 9.48 -0.31 -10.77
N VAL A 139 10.40 0.64 -10.78
CA VAL A 139 10.08 2.07 -10.82
C VAL A 139 9.57 2.47 -12.19
N ASN A 140 8.42 3.16 -12.23
CA ASN A 140 7.91 3.83 -13.41
C ASN A 140 7.98 5.35 -13.25
N LEU A 141 8.88 6.00 -13.97
CA LEU A 141 9.02 7.46 -13.96
C LEU A 141 7.98 8.07 -14.92
N MET A 142 6.96 8.75 -14.36
CA MET A 142 5.88 9.32 -15.15
C MET A 142 6.14 10.77 -15.58
N ALA A 143 6.84 11.55 -14.77
CA ALA A 143 7.07 12.98 -15.00
C ALA A 143 8.43 13.30 -15.64
N ILE A 144 9.37 12.34 -15.59
CA ILE A 144 10.72 12.47 -16.13
C ILE A 144 11.13 11.16 -16.79
N ASP A 145 11.97 11.23 -17.81
CA ASP A 145 12.43 10.03 -18.52
C ASP A 145 13.50 9.25 -17.73
N ARG A 146 14.35 9.97 -17.01
CA ARG A 146 15.46 9.41 -16.24
C ARG A 146 15.78 10.24 -14.99
N LEU A 147 16.24 9.56 -13.95
CA LEU A 147 16.78 10.19 -12.75
C LEU A 147 18.33 10.18 -12.83
N ASN A 148 18.91 11.21 -13.44
CA ASN A 148 20.37 11.30 -13.67
C ASN A 148 21.18 11.85 -12.47
N LYS A 149 20.50 12.44 -11.50
CA LYS A 149 21.10 13.02 -10.28
C LYS A 149 20.09 12.95 -9.14
N PRO A 150 20.53 12.99 -7.88
CA PRO A 150 19.61 13.08 -6.75
C PRO A 150 18.61 14.21 -6.91
N LEU A 151 17.35 13.95 -6.55
CA LEU A 151 16.23 14.87 -6.69
C LEU A 151 15.47 14.97 -5.37
N GLU A 152 15.19 16.19 -4.94
CA GLU A 152 14.27 16.44 -3.82
C GLU A 152 12.83 16.29 -4.29
N VAL A 153 12.05 15.51 -3.54
CA VAL A 153 10.67 15.18 -3.87
C VAL A 153 9.81 15.10 -2.62
N LEU A 154 8.49 15.13 -2.81
CA LEU A 154 7.54 14.76 -1.77
C LEU A 154 7.12 13.30 -1.96
N VAL A 155 7.34 12.47 -0.95
CA VAL A 155 7.05 11.02 -0.99
C VAL A 155 5.86 10.69 -0.11
N LYS A 156 4.94 9.89 -0.64
CA LYS A 156 3.92 9.17 0.13
C LYS A 156 4.37 7.72 0.28
N VAL A 157 4.57 7.26 1.49
CA VAL A 157 4.90 5.84 1.77
C VAL A 157 3.70 4.93 1.47
N ARG A 158 2.48 5.44 1.71
CA ARG A 158 1.21 4.76 1.40
C ARG A 158 0.24 5.77 0.78
N SER A 159 -0.75 5.29 0.03
CA SER A 159 -1.73 6.17 -0.64
C SER A 159 -2.42 7.15 0.30
N GLY A 160 -2.73 6.71 1.52
CA GLY A 160 -3.39 7.53 2.55
C GLY A 160 -2.44 8.39 3.41
N SER A 161 -1.11 8.30 3.24
CA SER A 161 -0.17 9.07 4.04
C SER A 161 -0.03 10.51 3.54
N THR A 162 0.36 11.41 4.46
CA THR A 162 0.75 12.77 4.08
C THR A 162 2.08 12.74 3.33
N PRO A 163 2.23 13.49 2.24
CA PRO A 163 3.51 13.62 1.54
C PRO A 163 4.58 14.22 2.45
N VAL A 164 5.78 13.63 2.47
CA VAL A 164 6.92 14.08 3.27
C VAL A 164 8.14 14.35 2.39
N PRO A 165 8.99 15.34 2.72
CA PRO A 165 10.20 15.62 1.98
C PRO A 165 11.20 14.46 2.05
N ALA A 166 11.76 14.11 0.90
CA ALA A 166 12.79 13.10 0.75
C ALA A 166 13.70 13.42 -0.44
N VAL A 167 14.86 12.80 -0.46
CA VAL A 167 15.78 12.79 -1.61
C VAL A 167 15.72 11.41 -2.24
N ILE A 168 15.58 11.37 -3.56
CA ILE A 168 15.64 10.13 -4.33
C ILE A 168 16.90 10.09 -5.19
N ALA A 169 17.52 8.92 -5.32
CA ALA A 169 18.69 8.69 -6.15
C ALA A 169 18.67 7.29 -6.77
N THR A 170 19.17 7.16 -7.98
CA THR A 170 19.31 5.86 -8.64
C THR A 170 20.49 5.09 -8.03
N LEU A 171 20.28 3.80 -7.76
CA LEU A 171 21.30 2.84 -7.34
C LEU A 171 21.90 2.11 -8.55
N ASP A 172 23.05 1.46 -8.36
CA ASP A 172 23.76 0.72 -9.42
C ASP A 172 22.94 -0.44 -9.99
N ASN A 173 22.03 -1.01 -9.20
CA ASN A 173 21.10 -2.07 -9.64
C ASN A 173 19.87 -1.54 -10.40
N GLY A 174 19.77 -0.23 -10.63
CA GLY A 174 18.64 0.41 -11.31
C GLY A 174 17.45 0.75 -10.42
N ASN A 175 17.45 0.35 -9.16
CA ASN A 175 16.45 0.72 -8.19
C ASN A 175 16.63 2.17 -7.72
N ILE A 176 15.65 2.71 -7.01
CA ILE A 176 15.71 4.06 -6.44
C ILE A 176 15.80 3.98 -4.92
N LEU A 177 16.86 4.57 -4.36
CA LEU A 177 16.95 4.85 -2.93
C LEU A 177 16.10 6.09 -2.61
N VAL A 178 15.21 5.96 -1.64
CA VAL A 178 14.46 7.06 -1.04
C VAL A 178 15.03 7.32 0.35
N LYS A 179 15.53 8.54 0.60
CA LYS A 179 16.09 8.94 1.89
C LYS A 179 15.27 10.10 2.47
N PHE A 180 14.71 9.91 3.63
CA PHE A 180 13.94 10.90 4.35
C PHE A 180 14.81 11.79 5.24
N ASN A 181 14.38 13.04 5.43
CA ASN A 181 14.98 13.95 6.40
C ASN A 181 14.67 13.55 7.85
N GLN A 182 13.55 12.88 8.07
CA GLN A 182 13.12 12.34 9.36
C GLN A 182 12.58 10.93 9.16
N LYS A 183 12.79 10.05 10.14
CA LYS A 183 12.26 8.67 10.09
C LYS A 183 10.75 8.67 9.82
N GLN A 184 10.33 7.82 8.92
CA GLN A 184 8.93 7.63 8.54
C GLN A 184 8.46 6.25 8.94
N ARG A 185 7.19 6.15 9.34
CA ARG A 185 6.55 4.87 9.60
C ARG A 185 6.27 4.18 8.26
N ALA A 186 6.92 3.06 8.03
CA ALA A 186 6.81 2.26 6.79
C ALA A 186 5.62 1.30 6.83
#